data_198638f8600cdf19963db413c4668a8b
#
_entry.id   198638f8600cdf19963db413c4668a8b
#
_cell.length_a   1.000
_cell.length_b   1.000
_cell.length_c   1.000
_cell.angle_alpha   90.00
_cell.angle_beta   90.00
_cell.angle_gamma   90.00
#
_symmetry.space_group_name_H-M   'P 1'
#
loop_
_entity.id
_entity.type
_entity.pdbx_description
1 polymer ?
#
loop_
_entity_poly.entity_id
_entity_poly.type
_entity_poly.pdbx_seq_one_letter_code
_entity_poly.pdbx_strand_id
1 'polypeptide(L)'
;MKSIKWLCVALIMMLSACAHVTEQKKQEHLEAKQKLFMKALRWKSYETAASVIRYRNTARQLAPIDGLDKITVTSYDLVGSVPNTEDDTVVAQALFGYIQNETGRVYQIKHTQVWWFDDELKQWFLDSDMPDFKLD
;
A
#
# COMPACT_ATOMS: atom_id res chain seq x y z
N MET A 1 -1.90 -49.27 -14.49
CA MET A 1 -1.58 -48.11 -15.37
C MET A 1 -2.63 -47.02 -15.34
N LYS A 2 -3.90 -47.32 -15.34
CA LYS A 2 -4.96 -46.28 -15.24
C LYS A 2 -4.95 -45.50 -13.90
N SER A 3 -4.66 -46.15 -12.77
CA SER A 3 -4.59 -45.56 -11.44
C SER A 3 -3.44 -44.54 -11.25
N ILE A 4 -2.29 -44.74 -11.90
CA ILE A 4 -1.16 -43.82 -11.83
C ILE A 4 -1.45 -42.48 -12.53
N LYS A 5 -2.17 -42.52 -13.66
CA LYS A 5 -2.59 -41.30 -14.38
C LYS A 5 -3.54 -40.46 -13.57
N TRP A 6 -4.47 -41.08 -12.84
CA TRP A 6 -5.40 -40.36 -11.95
C TRP A 6 -4.68 -39.76 -10.73
N LEU A 7 -3.67 -40.47 -10.22
CA LEU A 7 -2.87 -39.96 -9.08
C LEU A 7 -2.04 -38.73 -9.48
N CYS A 8 -1.46 -38.71 -10.67
CA CYS A 8 -0.73 -37.52 -11.19
C CYS A 8 -1.64 -36.32 -11.42
N VAL A 9 -2.86 -36.53 -11.92
CA VAL A 9 -3.83 -35.44 -12.12
C VAL A 9 -4.28 -34.83 -10.78
N ALA A 10 -4.53 -35.68 -9.77
CA ALA A 10 -4.88 -35.22 -8.43
C ALA A 10 -3.75 -34.41 -7.76
N LEU A 11 -2.49 -34.84 -7.96
CA LEU A 11 -1.31 -34.15 -7.43
C LEU A 11 -1.11 -32.75 -8.05
N ILE A 12 -1.34 -32.63 -9.36
CA ILE A 12 -1.24 -31.34 -10.07
C ILE A 12 -2.33 -30.37 -9.61
N MET A 13 -3.55 -30.83 -9.32
CA MET A 13 -4.63 -29.98 -8.79
C MET A 13 -4.34 -29.48 -7.38
N MET A 14 -3.64 -30.26 -6.54
CA MET A 14 -3.28 -29.81 -5.20
C MET A 14 -2.20 -28.69 -5.21
N LEU A 15 -1.26 -28.73 -6.16
CA LEU A 15 -0.22 -27.71 -6.29
C LEU A 15 -0.79 -26.34 -6.72
N SER A 16 -1.78 -26.34 -7.61
CA SER A 16 -2.43 -25.09 -8.06
C SER A 16 -3.27 -24.43 -6.96
N ALA A 17 -3.90 -25.22 -6.09
CA ALA A 17 -4.67 -24.69 -4.97
C ALA A 17 -3.80 -23.96 -3.93
N CYS A 18 -2.59 -24.47 -3.64
CA CYS A 18 -1.67 -23.82 -2.69
C CYS A 18 -1.14 -22.47 -3.20
N ALA A 19 -0.83 -22.36 -4.49
CA ALA A 19 -0.37 -21.12 -5.11
C ALA A 19 -1.46 -20.04 -5.06
N HIS A 20 -2.70 -20.38 -5.33
CA HIS A 20 -3.84 -19.45 -5.28
C HIS A 20 -4.10 -18.91 -3.87
N VAL A 21 -4.02 -19.73 -2.85
CA VAL A 21 -4.18 -19.30 -1.44
C VAL A 21 -3.07 -18.34 -1.03
N THR A 22 -1.84 -18.53 -1.49
CA THR A 22 -0.71 -17.65 -1.18
C THR A 22 -0.90 -16.27 -1.81
N GLU A 23 -1.34 -16.18 -3.06
CA GLU A 23 -1.62 -14.91 -3.73
C GLU A 23 -2.79 -14.16 -3.08
N GLN A 24 -3.83 -14.85 -2.68
CA GLN A 24 -4.97 -14.26 -1.98
C GLN A 24 -4.54 -13.64 -0.64
N LYS A 25 -3.73 -14.34 0.16
CA LYS A 25 -3.18 -13.80 1.41
C LYS A 25 -2.29 -12.58 1.18
N LYS A 26 -1.47 -12.61 0.13
CA LYS A 26 -0.62 -11.48 -0.26
C LYS A 26 -1.47 -10.25 -0.59
N GLN A 27 -2.58 -10.42 -1.29
CA GLN A 27 -3.54 -9.36 -1.61
C GLN A 27 -4.22 -8.81 -0.34
N GLU A 28 -4.65 -9.66 0.57
CA GLU A 28 -5.26 -9.25 1.85
C GLU A 28 -4.27 -8.44 2.70
N HIS A 29 -2.99 -8.84 2.71
CA HIS A 29 -1.93 -8.10 3.40
C HIS A 29 -1.67 -6.72 2.77
N LEU A 30 -1.75 -6.61 1.43
CA LEU A 30 -1.64 -5.32 0.74
C LEU A 30 -2.78 -4.37 1.17
N GLU A 31 -4.00 -4.85 1.12
CA GLU A 31 -5.18 -4.06 1.52
C GLU A 31 -5.08 -3.59 2.98
N ALA A 32 -4.60 -4.47 3.86
CA ALA A 32 -4.37 -4.12 5.27
C ALA A 32 -3.31 -3.02 5.43
N LYS A 33 -2.21 -3.07 4.66
CA LYS A 33 -1.16 -2.05 4.67
C LYS A 33 -1.64 -0.71 4.09
N GLN A 34 -2.42 -0.74 3.01
CA GLN A 34 -3.04 0.44 2.42
C GLN A 34 -3.97 1.13 3.43
N LYS A 35 -4.82 0.36 4.10
CA LYS A 35 -5.71 0.87 5.15
C LYS A 35 -4.93 1.42 6.34
N LEU A 36 -3.86 0.73 6.77
CA LEU A 36 -3.00 1.19 7.86
C LEU A 36 -2.40 2.56 7.54
N PHE A 37 -1.84 2.74 6.35
CA PHE A 37 -1.23 3.99 5.92
C PHE A 37 -2.25 5.14 5.91
N MET A 38 -3.40 4.94 5.28
CA MET A 38 -4.44 5.97 5.18
C MET A 38 -5.02 6.31 6.57
N LYS A 39 -5.27 5.28 7.39
CA LYS A 39 -5.75 5.46 8.76
C LYS A 39 -4.74 6.20 9.63
N ALA A 40 -3.45 5.90 9.50
CA ALA A 40 -2.39 6.58 10.23
C ALA A 40 -2.36 8.09 9.91
N LEU A 41 -2.50 8.48 8.65
CA LEU A 41 -2.62 9.88 8.25
C LEU A 41 -3.89 10.54 8.82
N ARG A 42 -5.01 9.84 8.78
CA ARG A 42 -6.30 10.32 9.32
C ARG A 42 -6.24 10.61 10.82
N TRP A 43 -5.52 9.79 11.57
CA TRP A 43 -5.42 9.88 13.02
C TRP A 43 -4.12 10.54 13.52
N LYS A 44 -3.39 11.20 12.62
CA LYS A 44 -2.13 11.92 12.92
C LYS A 44 -1.02 11.03 13.50
N SER A 45 -1.06 9.73 13.20
CA SER A 45 0.00 8.78 13.56
C SER A 45 1.08 8.79 12.45
N TYR A 46 1.74 9.92 12.27
CA TYR A 46 2.65 10.15 11.15
C TYR A 46 3.87 9.25 11.15
N GLU A 47 4.37 8.89 12.32
CA GLU A 47 5.45 7.91 12.47
C GLU A 47 5.02 6.51 11.98
N THR A 48 3.79 6.11 12.27
CA THR A 48 3.22 4.86 11.75
C THR A 48 3.07 4.92 10.23
N ALA A 49 2.60 6.02 9.67
CA ALA A 49 2.54 6.21 8.23
C ALA A 49 3.94 6.17 7.60
N ALA A 50 4.93 6.83 8.19
CA ALA A 50 6.31 6.82 7.76
C ALA A 50 6.93 5.41 7.78
N SER A 51 6.59 4.59 8.76
CA SER A 51 7.10 3.22 8.88
C SER A 51 6.65 2.28 7.75
N VAL A 52 5.57 2.62 7.07
CA VAL A 52 5.07 1.89 5.89
C VAL A 52 5.86 2.24 4.63
N ILE A 53 6.52 3.41 4.61
CA ILE A 53 7.31 3.86 3.47
C ILE A 53 8.69 3.23 3.53
N ARG A 54 9.05 2.54 2.45
CA ARG A 54 10.39 2.00 2.25
C ARG A 54 10.69 1.99 0.76
N TYR A 55 11.63 2.85 0.37
CA TYR A 55 12.02 2.96 -1.02
C TYR A 55 12.85 1.75 -1.46
N ARG A 56 12.58 1.24 -2.66
CA ARG A 56 13.42 0.22 -3.29
C ARG A 56 14.81 0.78 -3.64
N ASN A 57 14.87 2.05 -4.00
CA ASN A 57 16.14 2.76 -4.14
C ASN A 57 16.65 3.17 -2.75
N THR A 58 17.64 2.45 -2.25
CA THR A 58 18.23 2.64 -0.91
C THR A 58 18.94 3.97 -0.72
N ALA A 59 19.29 4.67 -1.80
CA ALA A 59 19.88 6.02 -1.74
C ALA A 59 18.82 7.10 -1.46
N ARG A 60 17.54 6.81 -1.67
CA ARG A 60 16.44 7.73 -1.41
C ARG A 60 16.11 7.75 0.08
N GLN A 61 15.96 8.93 0.63
CA GLN A 61 15.58 9.11 2.03
C GLN A 61 14.18 9.73 2.13
N LEU A 62 13.45 9.33 3.16
CA LEU A 62 12.16 9.93 3.46
C LEU A 62 12.34 11.41 3.80
N ALA A 63 11.54 12.26 3.16
CA ALA A 63 11.48 13.67 3.51
C ALA A 63 11.00 13.86 4.96
N PRO A 64 11.43 14.93 5.65
CA PRO A 64 10.93 15.22 6.99
C PRO A 64 9.40 15.28 7.03
N ILE A 65 8.83 14.73 8.08
CA ILE A 65 7.37 14.73 8.31
C ILE A 65 6.91 15.98 9.08
N ASP A 66 7.80 16.95 9.24
CA ASP A 66 7.52 18.19 9.96
C ASP A 66 6.40 18.98 9.27
N GLY A 67 5.56 19.60 10.08
CA GLY A 67 4.47 20.45 9.61
C GLY A 67 3.18 19.68 9.26
N LEU A 68 3.14 18.35 9.27
CA LEU A 68 1.91 17.59 9.07
C LEU A 68 0.87 17.82 10.18
N ASP A 69 1.28 18.31 11.33
CA ASP A 69 0.41 18.75 12.42
C ASP A 69 -0.44 19.99 12.06
N LYS A 70 -0.03 20.75 11.03
CA LYS A 70 -0.77 21.92 10.53
C LYS A 70 -2.02 21.57 9.72
N ILE A 71 -2.18 20.31 9.35
CA ILE A 71 -3.34 19.85 8.59
C ILE A 71 -4.11 18.77 9.36
N THR A 72 -5.36 18.57 8.98
CA THR A 72 -6.19 17.46 9.47
C THR A 72 -6.80 16.76 8.28
N VAL A 73 -6.44 15.50 8.09
CA VAL A 73 -7.07 14.65 7.07
C VAL A 73 -8.50 14.33 7.51
N THR A 74 -9.48 14.72 6.71
CA THR A 74 -10.91 14.53 7.02
C THR A 74 -11.51 13.32 6.34
N SER A 75 -10.97 12.96 5.18
CA SER A 75 -11.41 11.80 4.41
C SER A 75 -10.28 11.18 3.61
N TYR A 76 -10.41 9.92 3.32
CA TYR A 76 -9.55 9.22 2.36
C TYR A 76 -10.37 8.19 1.60
N ASP A 77 -10.01 7.97 0.35
CA ASP A 77 -10.63 6.98 -0.51
C ASP A 77 -9.59 6.38 -1.46
N LEU A 78 -9.61 5.06 -1.58
CA LEU A 78 -8.77 4.35 -2.54
C LEU A 78 -9.58 4.18 -3.84
N VAL A 79 -9.24 4.97 -4.84
CA VAL A 79 -10.02 5.07 -6.09
C VAL A 79 -9.76 3.90 -7.03
N GLY A 80 -8.56 3.35 -6.99
CA GLY A 80 -8.18 2.21 -7.82
C GLY A 80 -6.85 1.63 -7.42
N SER A 81 -6.65 0.36 -7.77
CA SER A 81 -5.43 -0.39 -7.51
C SER A 81 -5.20 -1.36 -8.68
N VAL A 82 -4.08 -1.21 -9.36
CA VAL A 82 -3.75 -1.99 -10.57
C VAL A 82 -2.37 -2.63 -10.40
N PRO A 83 -2.26 -3.96 -10.55
CA PRO A 83 -0.95 -4.60 -10.56
C PRO A 83 -0.14 -4.18 -11.80
N ASN A 84 1.13 -3.89 -11.58
CA ASN A 84 2.12 -3.69 -12.62
C ASN A 84 3.03 -4.91 -12.69
N THR A 85 2.85 -5.71 -13.73
CA THR A 85 3.55 -6.99 -13.89
C THR A 85 4.99 -6.83 -14.38
N GLU A 86 5.37 -5.65 -14.88
CA GLU A 86 6.72 -5.40 -15.40
C GLU A 86 7.75 -5.31 -14.26
N ASP A 87 7.36 -4.73 -13.14
CA ASP A 87 8.26 -4.51 -12.00
C ASP A 87 7.76 -5.12 -10.68
N ASP A 88 6.73 -5.96 -10.74
CA ASP A 88 6.11 -6.66 -9.59
C ASP A 88 5.64 -5.68 -8.49
N THR A 89 5.04 -4.58 -8.90
CA THR A 89 4.42 -3.59 -8.02
C THR A 89 2.92 -3.52 -8.18
N VAL A 90 2.28 -2.83 -7.25
CA VAL A 90 0.86 -2.46 -7.37
C VAL A 90 0.77 -0.94 -7.31
N VAL A 91 0.19 -0.34 -8.33
CA VAL A 91 -0.04 1.10 -8.38
C VAL A 91 -1.47 1.40 -7.95
N ALA A 92 -1.61 2.19 -6.90
CA ALA A 92 -2.89 2.61 -6.38
C ALA A 92 -3.04 4.14 -6.45
N GLN A 93 -4.29 4.60 -6.59
CA GLN A 93 -4.64 6.01 -6.51
C GLN A 93 -5.50 6.24 -5.26
N ALA A 94 -5.06 7.15 -4.41
CA ALA A 94 -5.81 7.57 -3.23
C ALA A 94 -6.21 9.05 -3.35
N LEU A 95 -7.40 9.37 -2.87
CA LEU A 95 -7.87 10.74 -2.68
C LEU A 95 -7.86 11.05 -1.19
N PHE A 96 -7.26 12.17 -0.83
CA PHE A 96 -7.29 12.69 0.55
C PHE A 96 -8.00 14.03 0.58
N GLY A 97 -9.04 14.12 1.41
CA GLY A 97 -9.62 15.39 1.81
C GLY A 97 -8.97 15.85 3.11
N TYR A 98 -8.60 17.12 3.21
CA TYR A 98 -7.97 17.66 4.41
C TYR A 98 -8.29 19.14 4.61
N ILE A 99 -8.08 19.60 5.83
CA ILE A 99 -8.26 20.98 6.24
C ILE A 99 -6.92 21.54 6.71
N GLN A 100 -6.55 22.73 6.26
CA GLN A 100 -5.51 23.53 6.91
C GLN A 100 -6.04 24.05 8.24
N ASN A 101 -5.37 23.69 9.34
CA ASN A 101 -5.86 23.99 10.69
C ASN A 101 -5.92 25.51 10.98
N GLU A 102 -4.96 26.27 10.46
CA GLU A 102 -4.86 27.71 10.69
C GLU A 102 -5.93 28.51 9.93
N THR A 103 -6.18 28.16 8.68
CA THR A 103 -7.09 28.92 7.80
C THR A 103 -8.49 28.34 7.70
N GLY A 104 -8.68 27.08 8.10
CA GLY A 104 -9.91 26.33 7.89
C GLY A 104 -10.20 25.97 6.43
N ARG A 105 -9.26 26.20 5.51
CA ARG A 105 -9.43 25.89 4.10
C ARG A 105 -9.46 24.38 3.87
N VAL A 106 -10.39 23.95 3.05
CA VAL A 106 -10.59 22.54 2.67
C VAL A 106 -9.93 22.29 1.32
N TYR A 107 -9.17 21.22 1.26
CA TYR A 107 -8.47 20.75 0.04
C TYR A 107 -8.74 19.29 -0.22
N GLN A 108 -8.56 18.90 -1.47
CA GLN A 108 -8.51 17.52 -1.88
C GLN A 108 -7.27 17.30 -2.76
N ILE A 109 -6.53 16.25 -2.49
CA ILE A 109 -5.37 15.87 -3.31
C ILE A 109 -5.45 14.41 -3.72
N LYS A 110 -4.86 14.11 -4.87
CA LYS A 110 -4.64 12.76 -5.36
C LYS A 110 -3.21 12.33 -5.02
N HIS A 111 -3.05 11.14 -4.50
CA HIS A 111 -1.77 10.56 -4.16
C HIS A 111 -1.59 9.24 -4.90
N THR A 112 -0.56 9.15 -5.73
CA THR A 112 -0.17 7.92 -6.40
C THR A 112 0.71 7.10 -5.48
N GLN A 113 0.31 5.87 -5.23
CA GLN A 113 0.99 4.94 -4.33
C GLN A 113 1.56 3.78 -5.14
N VAL A 114 2.85 3.55 -5.04
CA VAL A 114 3.51 2.38 -5.63
C VAL A 114 3.86 1.42 -4.50
N TRP A 115 3.21 0.27 -4.48
CA TRP A 115 3.39 -0.75 -3.47
C TRP A 115 4.26 -1.88 -3.99
N TRP A 116 5.22 -2.34 -3.20
CA TRP A 116 6.07 -3.48 -3.51
C TRP A 116 6.15 -4.44 -2.34
N PHE A 117 6.36 -5.71 -2.65
CA PHE A 117 6.45 -6.77 -1.65
C PHE A 117 7.90 -7.13 -1.38
N ASP A 118 8.31 -7.08 -0.12
CA ASP A 118 9.63 -7.52 0.31
C ASP A 118 9.56 -9.01 0.65
N ASP A 119 10.22 -9.83 -0.16
CA ASP A 119 10.21 -11.29 -0.02
C ASP A 119 10.96 -11.79 1.22
N GLU A 120 11.91 -11.03 1.74
CA GLU A 120 12.65 -11.37 2.96
C GLU A 120 11.79 -11.12 4.21
N LEU A 121 11.18 -9.94 4.28
CA LEU A 121 10.33 -9.53 5.41
C LEU A 121 8.89 -10.03 5.28
N LYS A 122 8.50 -10.54 4.12
CA LYS A 122 7.12 -10.98 3.81
C LYS A 122 6.10 -9.89 4.09
N GLN A 123 6.43 -8.65 3.68
CA GLN A 123 5.61 -7.46 3.90
C GLN A 123 5.56 -6.56 2.67
N TRP A 124 4.45 -5.83 2.56
CA TRP A 124 4.31 -4.75 1.61
C TRP A 124 4.85 -3.42 2.18
N PHE A 125 5.48 -2.66 1.31
CA PHE A 125 5.96 -1.32 1.58
C PHE A 125 5.54 -0.35 0.49
N LEU A 126 5.43 0.92 0.86
CA LEU A 126 5.12 2.02 -0.05
C LEU A 126 6.42 2.64 -0.58
N ASP A 127 6.61 2.58 -1.90
CA ASP A 127 7.72 3.21 -2.63
C ASP A 127 7.29 4.58 -3.19
N SER A 128 6.63 5.37 -2.37
CA SER A 128 6.18 6.72 -2.69
C SER A 128 6.37 7.63 -1.49
N ASP A 129 6.49 8.93 -1.73
CA ASP A 129 6.56 9.91 -0.66
C ASP A 129 5.21 10.05 0.07
N MET A 130 5.21 10.74 1.19
CA MET A 130 3.98 11.22 1.82
C MET A 130 3.15 12.04 0.84
N PRO A 131 1.83 12.08 0.97
CA PRO A 131 1.00 12.97 0.19
C PRO A 131 1.46 14.43 0.33
N ASP A 132 1.49 15.15 -0.78
CA ASP A 132 1.94 16.55 -0.82
C ASP A 132 0.84 17.50 -0.34
N PHE A 133 0.60 17.50 0.95
CA PHE A 133 -0.35 18.41 1.58
C PHE A 133 0.17 19.86 1.57
N LYS A 134 -0.71 20.80 1.31
CA LYS A 134 -0.39 22.23 1.48
C LYS A 134 -0.34 22.56 2.97
N LEU A 135 0.83 22.88 3.46
CA LEU A 135 1.09 23.12 4.89
C LEU A 135 1.05 24.60 5.29
N ASP A 136 1.05 25.49 4.31
CA ASP A 136 1.07 26.95 4.44
C ASP A 136 -0.29 27.61 4.17
#